data_b427c4d441f260edddd2539a58992360
#
_entry.id   b427c4d441f260edddd2539a58992360
#
_cell.length_a   1.000
_cell.length_b   1.000
_cell.length_c   1.000
_cell.angle_alpha   90.00
_cell.angle_beta   90.00
_cell.angle_gamma   90.00
#
_symmetry.space_group_name_H-M   'P 1'
#
loop_
_entity.id
_entity.type
_entity.pdbx_description
1 polymer ?
#
loop_
_entity_poly.entity_id
_entity_poly.type
_entity_poly.pdbx_seq_one_letter_code
_entity_poly.pdbx_strand_id
1 'polypeptide(L)'
;QAVVTQEPSVTVSPGGTVILTCGSGTGAVTSGHYANWFQQKPGQAPRALIFDTDKKYPWTPGRFSGSLLGVKAALTISDAQPEDEAEYYCSLSDVDGYLFGGGTQLTVLS
;
A
#
# COMPACT_ATOMS: atom_id res chain seq x y z
N GLN A 1 21.17 5.59 2.60
CA GLN A 1 20.05 6.51 2.56
C GLN A 1 18.73 5.77 2.36
N ALA A 2 17.79 5.93 3.25
CA ALA A 2 16.50 5.25 3.15
C ALA A 2 15.68 5.87 2.02
N VAL A 3 15.15 5.02 1.15
CA VAL A 3 14.23 5.38 0.09
C VAL A 3 13.13 4.34 0.09
N VAL A 4 11.88 4.75 0.03
CA VAL A 4 10.74 3.84 -0.08
C VAL A 4 10.32 3.78 -1.53
N THR A 5 10.30 2.58 -2.10
CA THR A 5 9.98 2.38 -3.52
C THR A 5 8.66 1.64 -3.68
N GLN A 6 7.83 2.16 -4.58
CA GLN A 6 6.55 1.58 -4.96
C GLN A 6 6.46 1.52 -6.48
N GLU A 7 5.68 0.57 -7.01
CA GLU A 7 5.38 0.56 -8.44
C GLU A 7 4.68 1.87 -8.81
N PRO A 8 5.08 2.55 -9.90
CA PRO A 8 4.39 3.79 -10.29
C PRO A 8 2.92 3.58 -10.62
N SER A 9 2.59 2.46 -11.26
CA SER A 9 1.21 2.16 -11.64
C SER A 9 1.00 0.67 -11.75
N VAL A 10 -0.23 0.23 -11.46
CA VAL A 10 -0.69 -1.14 -11.68
C VAL A 10 -2.11 -1.10 -12.22
N THR A 11 -2.50 -2.14 -12.93
CA THR A 11 -3.82 -2.27 -13.53
C THR A 11 -4.42 -3.60 -13.13
N VAL A 12 -5.72 -3.61 -12.84
CA VAL A 12 -6.45 -4.82 -12.48
C VAL A 12 -7.83 -4.78 -13.15
N SER A 13 -8.34 -5.96 -13.51
CA SER A 13 -9.72 -6.11 -13.97
C SER A 13 -10.66 -6.17 -12.77
N PRO A 14 -11.93 -5.71 -12.92
CA PRO A 14 -12.90 -5.87 -11.84
C PRO A 14 -13.02 -7.33 -11.41
N GLY A 15 -13.04 -7.55 -10.10
CA GLY A 15 -13.07 -8.89 -9.53
C GLY A 15 -11.72 -9.57 -9.44
N GLY A 16 -10.68 -9.01 -10.02
CA GLY A 16 -9.34 -9.57 -9.97
C GLY A 16 -8.61 -9.26 -8.67
N THR A 17 -7.41 -9.80 -8.54
CA THR A 17 -6.54 -9.57 -7.40
C THR A 17 -5.27 -8.87 -7.86
N VAL A 18 -4.84 -7.87 -7.09
CA VAL A 18 -3.61 -7.13 -7.38
C VAL A 18 -2.81 -6.99 -6.09
N ILE A 19 -1.49 -7.00 -6.23
CA ILE A 19 -0.57 -6.82 -5.11
C ILE A 19 0.28 -5.59 -5.40
N LEU A 20 0.25 -4.64 -4.47
CA LEU A 20 1.13 -3.47 -4.50
C LEU A 20 2.25 -3.71 -3.51
N THR A 21 3.48 -3.34 -3.86
CA THR A 21 4.62 -3.58 -2.99
C THR A 21 5.27 -2.29 -2.54
N CYS A 22 5.97 -2.38 -1.44
CA CYS A 22 6.65 -1.27 -0.81
C CYS A 22 8.00 -1.77 -0.30
N GLY A 23 9.06 -1.32 -0.94
CA GLY A 23 10.40 -1.74 -0.62
C GLY A 23 11.22 -0.63 0.00
N SER A 24 12.30 -1.01 0.67
CA SER A 24 13.27 -0.08 1.26
C SER A 24 14.59 -0.18 0.53
N GLY A 25 15.20 0.97 0.26
CA GLY A 25 16.52 1.03 -0.37
C GLY A 25 17.65 0.58 0.54
N THR A 26 17.40 0.38 1.83
CA THR A 26 18.44 -0.02 2.78
C THR A 26 18.44 -1.51 3.12
N GLY A 27 17.47 -2.26 2.56
CA GLY A 27 17.40 -3.71 2.79
C GLY A 27 15.98 -4.20 2.92
N ALA A 28 15.82 -5.35 3.55
CA ALA A 28 14.51 -5.98 3.69
C ALA A 28 13.60 -5.18 4.61
N VAL A 29 12.34 -5.06 4.21
CA VAL A 29 11.30 -4.50 5.08
C VAL A 29 10.89 -5.57 6.08
N THR A 30 10.85 -5.19 7.35
CA THR A 30 10.46 -6.08 8.44
C THR A 30 9.29 -5.47 9.21
N SER A 31 8.75 -6.22 10.16
CA SER A 31 7.70 -5.71 11.04
C SER A 31 8.13 -4.50 11.85
N GLY A 32 9.42 -4.36 12.11
CA GLY A 32 9.97 -3.20 12.81
C GLY A 32 9.91 -1.89 12.03
N HIS A 33 9.53 -1.95 10.76
CA HIS A 33 9.33 -0.75 9.94
C HIS A 33 7.88 -0.27 9.96
N TYR A 34 6.96 -1.00 10.58
CA TYR A 34 5.57 -0.60 10.81
C TYR A 34 4.91 -0.05 9.54
N ALA A 35 4.92 -0.83 8.46
CA ALA A 35 4.39 -0.39 7.18
C ALA A 35 2.94 0.05 7.31
N ASN A 36 2.62 1.21 6.75
CA ASN A 36 1.27 1.77 6.69
C ASN A 36 0.88 1.95 5.23
N TRP A 37 -0.41 1.78 4.94
CA TRP A 37 -0.95 1.98 3.60
C TRP A 37 -2.08 2.99 3.65
N PHE A 38 -2.07 3.93 2.69
CA PHE A 38 -3.04 5.01 2.59
C PHE A 38 -3.64 5.00 1.19
N GLN A 39 -4.93 5.31 1.11
CA GLN A 39 -5.63 5.45 -0.16
C GLN A 39 -5.96 6.93 -0.37
N GLN A 40 -5.69 7.44 -1.56
CA GLN A 40 -6.06 8.80 -1.91
C GLN A 40 -6.80 8.81 -3.24
N LYS A 41 -8.03 9.29 -3.20
CA LYS A 41 -8.84 9.51 -4.40
C LYS A 41 -8.72 10.97 -4.85
N PRO A 42 -8.96 11.25 -6.15
CA PRO A 42 -8.81 12.62 -6.67
C PRO A 42 -9.61 13.62 -5.86
N GLY A 43 -8.97 14.74 -5.50
CA GLY A 43 -9.62 15.81 -4.76
C GLY A 43 -9.92 15.51 -3.30
N GLN A 44 -9.47 14.37 -2.78
CA GLN A 44 -9.72 13.97 -1.40
C GLN A 44 -8.43 13.87 -0.62
N ALA A 45 -8.55 13.94 0.71
CA ALA A 45 -7.43 13.67 1.60
C ALA A 45 -7.11 12.17 1.61
N PRO A 46 -5.85 11.79 1.87
CA PRO A 46 -5.52 10.38 2.04
C PRO A 46 -6.25 9.77 3.22
N ARG A 47 -6.62 8.51 3.09
CA ARG A 47 -7.26 7.74 4.16
C ARG A 47 -6.41 6.53 4.49
N ALA A 48 -6.06 6.37 5.75
CA ALA A 48 -5.29 5.21 6.21
C ALA A 48 -6.14 3.95 6.13
N LEU A 49 -5.59 2.88 5.58
CA LEU A 49 -6.27 1.58 5.45
C LEU A 49 -5.61 0.49 6.28
N ILE A 50 -4.28 0.50 6.36
CA ILE A 50 -3.47 -0.53 7.03
C ILE A 50 -2.45 0.16 7.90
N PHE A 51 -2.21 -0.36 9.10
CA PHE A 51 -1.14 0.07 9.98
C PHE A 51 -0.41 -1.15 10.54
N ASP A 52 0.81 -0.92 10.99
CA ASP A 52 1.65 -1.96 11.60
C ASP A 52 1.66 -3.24 10.74
N THR A 53 1.97 -3.08 9.46
CA THR A 53 2.12 -4.13 8.44
C THR A 53 0.81 -4.75 7.99
N ASP A 54 -0.04 -5.22 8.91
CA ASP A 54 -1.18 -6.07 8.57
C ASP A 54 -2.46 -5.75 9.35
N LYS A 55 -2.48 -4.67 10.10
CA LYS A 55 -3.65 -4.34 10.91
C LYS A 55 -4.58 -3.41 10.16
N LYS A 56 -5.88 -3.65 10.29
CA LYS A 56 -6.91 -2.91 9.57
C LYS A 56 -7.65 -1.97 10.52
N TYR A 57 -8.08 -0.84 9.96
CA TYR A 57 -9.02 0.01 10.65
C TYR A 57 -10.44 -0.53 10.48
N PRO A 58 -11.39 -0.12 11.35
CA PRO A 58 -12.78 -0.59 11.23
C PRO A 58 -13.43 -0.29 9.88
N TRP A 59 -12.99 0.76 9.18
CA TRP A 59 -13.54 1.16 7.88
C TRP A 59 -12.86 0.48 6.70
N THR A 60 -11.78 -0.29 6.92
CA THR A 60 -11.05 -0.92 5.81
C THR A 60 -11.86 -2.08 5.27
N PRO A 61 -12.20 -2.06 3.96
CA PRO A 61 -12.95 -3.17 3.38
C PRO A 61 -12.20 -4.50 3.50
N GLY A 62 -12.96 -5.58 3.65
CA GLY A 62 -12.40 -6.90 3.86
C GLY A 62 -11.50 -7.40 2.73
N ARG A 63 -11.66 -6.87 1.53
CA ARG A 63 -10.85 -7.26 0.38
C ARG A 63 -9.44 -6.68 0.39
N PHE A 64 -9.14 -5.76 1.32
CA PHE A 64 -7.79 -5.22 1.51
C PHE A 64 -7.07 -5.99 2.61
N SER A 65 -5.82 -6.35 2.39
CA SER A 65 -4.98 -6.96 3.43
C SER A 65 -3.54 -6.52 3.27
N GLY A 66 -2.85 -6.38 4.39
CA GLY A 66 -1.43 -6.06 4.41
C GLY A 66 -0.62 -7.27 4.85
N SER A 67 0.60 -7.37 4.37
CA SER A 67 1.51 -8.45 4.70
C SER A 67 2.95 -8.05 4.46
N LEU A 68 3.87 -8.90 4.89
CA LEU A 68 5.24 -8.91 4.38
C LEU A 68 5.33 -9.99 3.32
N LEU A 69 5.86 -9.64 2.17
CA LEU A 69 6.00 -10.54 1.03
C LEU A 69 7.45 -10.52 0.58
N GLY A 70 8.21 -11.55 0.91
CA GLY A 70 9.64 -11.57 0.69
C GLY A 70 10.31 -10.44 1.46
N VAL A 71 11.03 -9.57 0.76
CA VAL A 71 11.77 -8.45 1.36
C VAL A 71 10.98 -7.14 1.35
N LYS A 72 9.69 -7.18 1.01
CA LYS A 72 8.87 -5.99 0.88
C LYS A 72 7.60 -6.09 1.71
N ALA A 73 7.02 -4.95 2.04
CA ALA A 73 5.64 -4.89 2.50
C ALA A 73 4.72 -4.96 1.28
N ALA A 74 3.53 -5.52 1.47
CA ALA A 74 2.58 -5.70 0.38
C ALA A 74 1.16 -5.34 0.82
N LEU A 75 0.42 -4.71 -0.09
CA LEU A 75 -1.01 -4.50 0.01
C LEU A 75 -1.67 -5.37 -1.04
N THR A 76 -2.51 -6.30 -0.60
CA THR A 76 -3.27 -7.15 -1.51
C THR A 76 -4.70 -6.66 -1.57
N ILE A 77 -5.19 -6.43 -2.78
CA ILE A 77 -6.59 -6.08 -3.02
C ILE A 77 -7.18 -7.23 -3.81
N SER A 78 -8.05 -8.01 -3.17
CA SER A 78 -8.78 -9.09 -3.82
C SER A 78 -10.15 -8.59 -4.22
N ASP A 79 -10.77 -9.25 -5.22
CA ASP A 79 -12.08 -8.84 -5.73
C ASP A 79 -12.16 -7.34 -5.97
N ALA A 80 -11.20 -6.81 -6.75
CA ALA A 80 -11.05 -5.38 -6.97
C ALA A 80 -12.34 -4.78 -7.52
N GLN A 81 -12.75 -3.64 -6.95
CA GLN A 81 -13.96 -2.93 -7.31
C GLN A 81 -13.61 -1.61 -8.00
N PRO A 82 -14.51 -1.05 -8.82
CA PRO A 82 -14.24 0.23 -9.47
C PRO A 82 -13.89 1.36 -8.50
N GLU A 83 -14.51 1.37 -7.32
CA GLU A 83 -14.22 2.37 -6.29
C GLU A 83 -12.83 2.25 -5.67
N ASP A 84 -12.11 1.16 -5.95
CA ASP A 84 -10.74 0.99 -5.47
C ASP A 84 -9.73 1.75 -6.33
N GLU A 85 -10.14 2.25 -7.47
CA GLU A 85 -9.24 3.07 -8.30
C GLU A 85 -8.84 4.32 -7.54
N ALA A 86 -7.54 4.44 -7.29
CA ALA A 86 -7.00 5.48 -6.43
C ALA A 86 -5.48 5.45 -6.51
N GLU A 87 -4.84 6.41 -5.84
CA GLU A 87 -3.43 6.33 -5.57
C GLU A 87 -3.21 5.74 -4.19
N TYR A 88 -2.23 4.83 -4.07
CA TYR A 88 -1.93 4.15 -2.81
C TYR A 88 -0.53 4.47 -2.38
N TYR A 89 -0.38 4.96 -1.17
CA TYR A 89 0.90 5.33 -0.60
C TYR A 89 1.27 4.37 0.52
N CYS A 90 2.55 4.04 0.59
CA CYS A 90 3.13 3.27 1.68
C CYS A 90 4.06 4.17 2.49
N SER A 91 4.05 4.03 3.80
CA SER A 91 5.09 4.61 4.64
C SER A 91 5.78 3.52 5.45
N LEU A 92 7.06 3.70 5.64
CA LEU A 92 7.88 2.88 6.53
C LEU A 92 8.46 3.79 7.61
N SER A 93 8.64 3.27 8.80
CA SER A 93 9.27 4.02 9.88
C SER A 93 10.49 3.28 10.41
N ASP A 94 11.43 4.06 10.91
CA ASP A 94 12.61 3.55 11.59
C ASP A 94 12.99 4.52 12.72
N VAL A 95 14.20 4.41 13.22
CA VAL A 95 14.65 5.30 14.30
C VAL A 95 14.70 6.76 13.91
N ASP A 96 14.75 7.05 12.61
CA ASP A 96 14.85 8.42 12.09
C ASP A 96 13.48 9.01 11.74
N GLY A 97 12.39 8.24 11.86
CA GLY A 97 11.05 8.73 11.61
C GLY A 97 10.36 8.04 10.44
N TYR A 98 9.38 8.73 9.85
CA TYR A 98 8.57 8.19 8.76
C TYR A 98 9.14 8.57 7.41
N LEU A 99 9.00 7.66 6.46
CA LEU A 99 9.40 7.88 5.08
C LEU A 99 8.32 7.32 4.16
N PHE A 100 7.86 8.14 3.21
CA PHE A 100 6.80 7.75 2.29
C PHE A 100 7.35 7.38 0.93
N GLY A 101 6.72 6.40 0.26
CA GLY A 101 6.96 6.14 -1.15
C GLY A 101 6.28 7.17 -2.03
N GLY A 102 6.55 7.10 -3.32
CA GLY A 102 5.98 8.03 -4.31
C GLY A 102 4.54 7.71 -4.70
N GLY A 103 4.02 6.58 -4.24
CA GLY A 103 2.66 6.18 -4.54
C GLY A 103 2.55 5.27 -5.75
N THR A 104 1.51 4.46 -5.75
CA THR A 104 1.13 3.58 -6.86
C THR A 104 -0.25 3.99 -7.35
N GLN A 105 -0.36 4.35 -8.63
CA GLN A 105 -1.68 4.58 -9.24
C GLN A 105 -2.29 3.23 -9.57
N LEU A 106 -3.43 2.91 -8.97
CA LEU A 106 -4.21 1.72 -9.31
C LEU A 106 -5.31 2.11 -10.28
N THR A 107 -5.32 1.45 -11.45
CA THR A 107 -6.39 1.57 -12.43
C THR A 107 -7.21 0.29 -12.42
N VAL A 108 -8.51 0.42 -12.24
CA VAL A 108 -9.45 -0.69 -12.38
C VAL A 108 -10.10 -0.56 -13.75
N LEU A 109 -9.89 -1.57 -14.59
CA LEU A 109 -10.40 -1.53 -15.96
C LEU A 109 -11.92 -1.45 -15.96
N SER A 110 -12.47 -0.71 -16.93
CA SER A 110 -13.91 -0.58 -17.08
C SER A 110 -14.40 -1.25 -18.36
#